data_68f69162db6e1604ae01b39f152e26d3
#
_entry.id   68f69162db6e1604ae01b39f152e26d3
#
_cell.length_a   1.000
_cell.length_b   1.000
_cell.length_c   1.000
_cell.angle_alpha   90.00
_cell.angle_beta   90.00
_cell.angle_gamma   90.00
#
_symmetry.space_group_name_H-M   'P 1'
#
loop_
_entity.id
_entity.type
_entity.pdbx_description
1 polymer ?
#
loop_
_entity_poly.entity_id
_entity_poly.type
_entity_poly.pdbx_seq_one_letter_code
_entity_poly.pdbx_strand_id
1 'polypeptide(L)'
;MTDIHTHTLYGLDDGSEGFEMSLKMLSMASKGGTKNIILTPHCNIPDGYLNYMNSTIAGRFERLKAAAKEFAPDINLYLGMEVYASNDIPELLRRGMAITLNRSRYLLVEFNFGESPMYVFKVLQNIQRAGIVPVLAHPERYVFVQQEPYIVFDLVRAGIIIQINRGSILGKFGLRPKAAADYLLKRGMVHIVASDGHKSYSRIPILYDAYAEVKRGYGKEYADMLFKKNPQNILLDKSPAFLKAKLRYGKEF
;
A
#
# COMPACT_ATOMS: atom_id res chain seq x y z
N MET A 1 -12.12 7.60 -4.33
CA MET A 1 -10.80 6.91 -4.43
C MET A 1 -10.87 5.60 -3.66
N THR A 2 -9.90 4.72 -3.84
CA THR A 2 -9.71 3.48 -3.07
C THR A 2 -8.33 3.50 -2.43
N ASP A 3 -8.27 3.26 -1.12
CA ASP A 3 -7.02 3.18 -0.35
C ASP A 3 -6.75 1.72 0.02
N ILE A 4 -5.63 1.18 -0.40
CA ILE A 4 -5.30 -0.24 -0.19
C ILE A 4 -4.28 -0.47 0.92
N HIS A 5 -3.82 0.59 1.59
CA HIS A 5 -2.79 0.52 2.60
C HIS A 5 -3.04 1.55 3.71
N THR A 6 -3.51 1.09 4.87
CA THR A 6 -3.78 1.95 6.03
C THR A 6 -3.84 1.15 7.33
N HIS A 7 -3.29 1.71 8.41
CA HIS A 7 -3.23 1.14 9.76
C HIS A 7 -4.37 1.68 10.64
N THR A 8 -5.57 1.75 10.04
CA THR A 8 -6.75 2.29 10.71
C THR A 8 -7.43 1.27 11.64
N LEU A 9 -7.09 -0.03 11.59
CA LEU A 9 -7.64 -1.03 12.51
C LEU A 9 -6.95 -0.92 13.87
N TYR A 10 -7.69 -0.48 14.88
CA TYR A 10 -7.17 -0.05 16.17
C TYR A 10 -6.45 -1.12 17.01
N GLY A 11 -5.40 -0.66 17.72
CA GLY A 11 -4.75 -1.41 18.80
C GLY A 11 -4.01 -2.68 18.36
N LEU A 12 -3.53 -2.71 17.11
CA LEU A 12 -2.78 -3.84 16.56
C LEU A 12 -1.30 -3.50 16.34
N ASP A 13 -1.01 -2.29 15.90
CA ASP A 13 0.31 -1.84 15.50
C ASP A 13 0.55 -0.37 15.91
N ASP A 14 1.50 0.31 15.27
CA ASP A 14 1.79 1.73 15.46
C ASP A 14 0.77 2.66 14.78
N GLY A 15 -0.28 2.10 14.18
CA GLY A 15 -1.41 2.82 13.61
C GLY A 15 -2.39 3.35 14.65
N SER A 16 -3.69 3.19 14.41
CA SER A 16 -4.74 3.66 15.31
C SER A 16 -4.64 3.05 16.71
N GLU A 17 -4.50 3.90 17.73
CA GLU A 17 -4.36 3.47 19.13
C GLU A 17 -5.66 2.93 19.72
N GLY A 18 -6.81 3.39 19.23
CA GLY A 18 -8.11 3.04 19.79
C GLY A 18 -9.26 3.21 18.80
N PHE A 19 -10.39 2.68 19.18
CA PHE A 19 -11.61 2.65 18.34
C PHE A 19 -12.04 4.04 17.88
N GLU A 20 -12.05 5.03 18.77
CA GLU A 20 -12.43 6.42 18.46
C GLU A 20 -11.47 7.06 17.44
N MET A 21 -10.16 6.77 17.54
CA MET A 21 -9.19 7.24 16.55
C MET A 21 -9.46 6.62 15.19
N SER A 22 -9.81 5.32 15.12
CA SER A 22 -10.20 4.68 13.87
C SER A 22 -11.40 5.37 13.24
N LEU A 23 -12.44 5.66 13.99
CA LEU A 23 -13.63 6.37 13.48
C LEU A 23 -13.27 7.76 12.96
N LYS A 24 -12.43 8.50 13.67
CA LYS A 24 -11.92 9.81 13.22
C LYS A 24 -11.13 9.69 11.92
N MET A 25 -10.26 8.69 11.82
CA MET A 25 -9.49 8.41 10.59
C MET A 25 -10.41 8.08 9.41
N LEU A 26 -11.44 7.24 9.61
CA LEU A 26 -12.42 6.92 8.57
C LEU A 26 -13.21 8.16 8.13
N SER A 27 -13.63 9.00 9.08
CA SER A 27 -14.30 10.27 8.76
C SER A 27 -13.41 11.20 7.92
N MET A 28 -12.11 11.30 8.25
CA MET A 28 -11.16 12.09 7.47
C MET A 28 -10.99 11.54 6.04
N ALA A 29 -10.86 10.23 5.89
CA ALA A 29 -10.75 9.57 4.59
C ALA A 29 -12.01 9.79 3.74
N SER A 30 -13.21 9.66 4.34
CA SER A 30 -14.49 9.92 3.68
C SER A 30 -14.58 11.36 3.17
N LYS A 31 -14.30 12.35 4.03
CA LYS A 31 -14.25 13.76 3.67
C LYS A 31 -13.22 14.06 2.58
N GLY A 32 -12.13 13.29 2.53
CA GLY A 32 -11.12 13.32 1.47
C GLY A 32 -11.55 12.61 0.18
N GLY A 33 -12.78 12.09 0.08
CA GLY A 33 -13.33 11.45 -1.12
C GLY A 33 -12.88 10.00 -1.34
N THR A 34 -12.35 9.34 -0.31
CA THR A 34 -12.10 7.89 -0.31
C THR A 34 -13.43 7.16 -0.10
N LYS A 35 -13.68 6.10 -0.86
CA LYS A 35 -14.92 5.29 -0.80
C LYS A 35 -14.65 3.85 -0.35
N ASN A 36 -13.49 3.32 -0.65
CA ASN A 36 -13.10 1.98 -0.28
C ASN A 36 -11.76 2.03 0.45
N ILE A 37 -11.64 1.30 1.55
CA ILE A 37 -10.42 1.21 2.35
C ILE A 37 -10.15 -0.25 2.68
N ILE A 38 -8.94 -0.72 2.38
CA ILE A 38 -8.43 -1.99 2.89
C ILE A 38 -7.58 -1.66 4.12
N LEU A 39 -8.00 -2.17 5.27
CA LEU A 39 -7.26 -2.08 6.53
C LEU A 39 -6.13 -3.10 6.49
N THR A 40 -4.91 -2.65 6.62
CA THR A 40 -3.70 -3.47 6.46
C THR A 40 -2.77 -3.34 7.66
N PRO A 41 -3.18 -3.83 8.84
CA PRO A 41 -2.27 -3.81 9.99
C PRO A 41 -0.98 -4.57 9.67
N HIS A 42 0.11 -4.14 10.28
CA HIS A 42 1.38 -4.86 10.21
C HIS A 42 1.21 -6.31 10.66
N CYS A 43 1.85 -7.23 9.93
CA CYS A 43 1.88 -8.65 10.20
C CYS A 43 3.31 -9.20 10.03
N ASN A 44 3.71 -10.14 10.87
CA ASN A 44 4.98 -10.87 10.76
C ASN A 44 6.24 -10.00 11.00
N ILE A 45 6.15 -8.87 11.71
CA ILE A 45 7.34 -8.08 12.10
C ILE A 45 8.03 -8.78 13.27
N PRO A 46 9.28 -9.26 13.11
CA PRO A 46 10.05 -9.88 14.18
C PRO A 46 10.26 -8.90 15.35
N ASP A 47 10.15 -9.40 16.58
CA ASP A 47 10.28 -8.61 17.82
C ASP A 47 9.34 -7.38 17.90
N GLY A 48 8.26 -7.39 17.09
CA GLY A 48 7.29 -6.31 16.99
C GLY A 48 5.87 -6.84 16.82
N TYR A 49 5.25 -6.51 15.70
CA TYR A 49 3.83 -6.82 15.42
C TYR A 49 3.67 -8.13 14.65
N LEU A 50 3.49 -9.25 15.34
CA LEU A 50 3.21 -10.52 14.67
C LEU A 50 1.85 -10.51 13.98
N ASN A 51 0.80 -10.10 14.71
CA ASN A 51 -0.58 -9.89 14.22
C ASN A 51 -1.08 -10.96 13.23
N TYR A 52 -0.74 -12.22 13.49
CA TYR A 52 -1.29 -13.31 12.69
C TYR A 52 -2.82 -13.35 12.84
N MET A 53 -3.50 -13.65 11.73
CA MET A 53 -4.97 -13.65 11.68
C MET A 53 -5.57 -14.51 12.79
N ASN A 54 -6.47 -13.93 13.56
CA ASN A 54 -7.14 -14.57 14.70
C ASN A 54 -8.51 -13.93 14.95
N SER A 55 -9.26 -14.48 15.92
CA SER A 55 -10.61 -14.00 16.28
C SER A 55 -10.63 -12.55 16.79
N THR A 56 -9.56 -12.08 17.45
CA THR A 56 -9.46 -10.69 17.93
C THR A 56 -9.39 -9.71 16.77
N ILE A 57 -8.56 -9.97 15.77
CA ILE A 57 -8.45 -9.13 14.56
C ILE A 57 -9.79 -9.14 13.81
N ALA A 58 -10.37 -10.32 13.61
CA ALA A 58 -11.68 -10.45 12.96
C ALA A 58 -12.78 -9.68 13.71
N GLY A 59 -12.84 -9.82 15.03
CA GLY A 59 -13.82 -9.11 15.86
C GLY A 59 -13.65 -7.59 15.84
N ARG A 60 -12.42 -7.09 15.90
CA ARG A 60 -12.13 -5.65 15.78
C ARG A 60 -12.55 -5.11 14.40
N PHE A 61 -12.26 -5.86 13.33
CA PHE A 61 -12.66 -5.50 11.98
C PHE A 61 -14.19 -5.40 11.85
N GLU A 62 -14.94 -6.43 12.28
CA GLU A 62 -16.40 -6.42 12.16
C GLU A 62 -17.04 -5.32 13.02
N ARG A 63 -16.51 -5.07 14.23
CA ARG A 63 -16.96 -3.96 15.08
C ARG A 63 -16.74 -2.61 14.40
N LEU A 64 -15.54 -2.36 13.84
CA LEU A 64 -15.23 -1.11 13.15
C LEU A 64 -16.08 -0.94 11.89
N LYS A 65 -16.27 -2.02 11.13
CA LYS A 65 -17.10 -2.06 9.92
C LYS A 65 -18.58 -1.75 10.22
N ALA A 66 -19.10 -2.26 11.32
CA ALA A 66 -20.46 -1.95 11.76
C ALA A 66 -20.62 -0.46 12.11
N ALA A 67 -19.69 0.09 12.89
CA ALA A 67 -19.71 1.50 13.27
C ALA A 67 -19.48 2.44 12.08
N ALA A 68 -18.68 2.04 11.11
CA ALA A 68 -18.44 2.85 9.91
C ALA A 68 -19.71 3.14 9.11
N LYS A 69 -20.74 2.29 9.18
CA LYS A 69 -22.03 2.52 8.52
C LYS A 69 -22.75 3.76 9.06
N GLU A 70 -22.51 4.10 10.32
CA GLU A 70 -23.08 5.28 10.98
C GLU A 70 -22.17 6.51 10.83
N PHE A 71 -20.88 6.37 11.14
CA PHE A 71 -19.94 7.49 11.23
C PHE A 71 -19.30 7.90 9.90
N ALA A 72 -19.23 7.00 8.95
CA ALA A 72 -18.66 7.22 7.62
C ALA A 72 -19.42 6.36 6.57
N PRO A 73 -20.73 6.60 6.35
CA PRO A 73 -21.61 5.73 5.57
C PRO A 73 -21.17 5.54 4.11
N ASP A 74 -20.39 6.46 3.62
CA ASP A 74 -19.83 6.42 2.26
C ASP A 74 -18.62 5.49 2.11
N ILE A 75 -18.09 4.92 3.21
CA ILE A 75 -16.90 4.08 3.21
C ILE A 75 -17.26 2.60 3.29
N ASN A 76 -16.70 1.84 2.36
CA ASN A 76 -16.69 0.39 2.43
C ASN A 76 -15.35 -0.07 3.00
N LEU A 77 -15.38 -0.92 4.06
CA LEU A 77 -14.19 -1.46 4.68
C LEU A 77 -13.94 -2.90 4.26
N TYR A 78 -12.68 -3.17 4.01
CA TYR A 78 -12.13 -4.48 3.66
C TYR A 78 -10.92 -4.77 4.54
N LEU A 79 -10.54 -6.05 4.67
CA LEU A 79 -9.40 -6.46 5.47
C LEU A 79 -8.30 -7.03 4.56
N GLY A 80 -7.07 -6.72 4.91
CA GLY A 80 -5.83 -7.27 4.38
C GLY A 80 -4.77 -7.19 5.46
N MET A 81 -3.51 -7.37 5.09
CA MET A 81 -2.36 -7.18 5.96
C MET A 81 -1.20 -6.59 5.17
N GLU A 82 -0.41 -5.72 5.80
CA GLU A 82 0.94 -5.40 5.35
C GLU A 82 1.89 -6.41 5.99
N VAL A 83 2.36 -7.36 5.16
CA VAL A 83 3.16 -8.49 5.64
C VAL A 83 4.64 -8.16 5.53
N TYR A 84 5.34 -8.18 6.67
CA TYR A 84 6.79 -8.04 6.68
C TYR A 84 7.45 -9.27 6.03
N ALA A 85 8.37 -8.99 5.12
CA ALA A 85 8.94 -9.97 4.22
C ALA A 85 9.76 -11.05 4.93
N SER A 86 9.43 -12.30 4.64
CA SER A 86 10.20 -13.49 5.04
C SER A 86 10.07 -14.58 3.97
N ASN A 87 10.94 -15.58 4.05
CA ASN A 87 10.81 -16.75 3.16
C ASN A 87 9.58 -17.60 3.49
N ASP A 88 8.98 -17.44 4.66
CA ASP A 88 7.87 -18.25 5.17
C ASP A 88 6.49 -17.70 4.75
N ILE A 89 6.43 -16.57 4.05
CA ILE A 89 5.15 -15.97 3.60
C ILE A 89 4.24 -16.99 2.90
N PRO A 90 4.69 -17.84 1.96
CA PRO A 90 3.82 -18.84 1.35
C PRO A 90 3.18 -19.79 2.37
N GLU A 91 3.92 -20.18 3.39
CA GLU A 91 3.42 -21.04 4.46
C GLU A 91 2.45 -20.28 5.40
N LEU A 92 2.76 -19.03 5.75
CA LEU A 92 1.85 -18.19 6.53
C LEU A 92 0.50 -18.00 5.84
N LEU A 93 0.50 -17.79 4.53
CA LEU A 93 -0.72 -17.70 3.71
C LEU A 93 -1.48 -19.03 3.68
N ARG A 94 -0.78 -20.15 3.45
CA ARG A 94 -1.38 -21.49 3.42
C ARG A 94 -2.05 -21.87 4.75
N ARG A 95 -1.47 -21.42 5.88
CA ARG A 95 -2.01 -21.61 7.23
C ARG A 95 -3.09 -20.59 7.61
N GLY A 96 -3.38 -19.61 6.75
CA GLY A 96 -4.31 -18.54 7.07
C GLY A 96 -3.83 -17.58 8.16
N MET A 97 -2.52 -17.59 8.47
CA MET A 97 -1.90 -16.70 9.46
C MET A 97 -1.68 -15.30 8.89
N ALA A 98 -1.34 -15.20 7.60
CA ALA A 98 -1.37 -13.95 6.85
C ALA A 98 -2.51 -14.00 5.83
N ILE A 99 -3.04 -12.82 5.48
CA ILE A 99 -4.12 -12.69 4.50
C ILE A 99 -3.76 -11.66 3.43
N THR A 100 -4.21 -11.94 2.22
CA THR A 100 -4.07 -11.06 1.07
C THR A 100 -5.05 -9.87 1.13
N LEU A 101 -4.87 -8.87 0.28
CA LEU A 101 -5.75 -7.70 0.19
C LEU A 101 -7.16 -8.13 -0.21
N ASN A 102 -8.12 -8.04 0.72
CA ASN A 102 -9.51 -8.47 0.53
C ASN A 102 -9.65 -9.91 -0.01
N ARG A 103 -8.78 -10.83 0.41
CA ARG A 103 -8.75 -12.23 -0.08
C ARG A 103 -8.56 -12.36 -1.60
N SER A 104 -8.05 -11.33 -2.26
CA SER A 104 -7.65 -11.36 -3.66
C SER A 104 -6.31 -12.10 -3.83
N ARG A 105 -5.82 -12.22 -5.06
CA ARG A 105 -4.46 -12.74 -5.32
C ARG A 105 -3.33 -11.77 -4.93
N TYR A 106 -3.62 -10.57 -4.46
CA TYR A 106 -2.65 -9.52 -4.18
C TYR A 106 -2.25 -9.48 -2.71
N LEU A 107 -0.95 -9.53 -2.43
CA LEU A 107 -0.38 -9.43 -1.09
C LEU A 107 0.45 -8.16 -0.97
N LEU A 108 0.13 -7.31 0.01
CA LEU A 108 0.95 -6.15 0.36
C LEU A 108 2.14 -6.63 1.20
N VAL A 109 3.35 -6.33 0.73
CA VAL A 109 4.60 -6.79 1.34
C VAL A 109 5.52 -5.62 1.56
N GLU A 110 6.06 -5.51 2.79
CA GLU A 110 7.10 -4.55 3.15
C GLU A 110 8.41 -5.24 3.53
N PHE A 111 9.50 -4.49 3.45
CA PHE A 111 10.84 -4.91 3.85
C PHE A 111 11.47 -3.88 4.78
N ASN A 112 12.55 -4.26 5.46
CA ASN A 112 13.40 -3.28 6.12
C ASN A 112 13.89 -2.25 5.11
N PHE A 113 13.92 -0.97 5.48
CA PHE A 113 14.33 0.11 4.57
C PHE A 113 15.78 0.00 4.08
N GLY A 114 16.64 -0.66 4.87
CA GLY A 114 18.03 -0.95 4.51
C GLY A 114 18.27 -2.31 3.87
N GLU A 115 17.19 -3.02 3.49
CA GLU A 115 17.29 -4.38 2.93
C GLU A 115 18.02 -4.39 1.58
N SER A 116 18.71 -5.51 1.31
CA SER A 116 19.40 -5.67 0.04
C SER A 116 18.44 -5.93 -1.13
N PRO A 117 18.68 -5.36 -2.31
CA PRO A 117 17.82 -5.57 -3.47
C PRO A 117 17.74 -7.06 -3.86
N MET A 118 18.82 -7.81 -3.69
CA MET A 118 18.86 -9.26 -4.00
C MET A 118 17.89 -10.05 -3.12
N TYR A 119 17.81 -9.75 -1.82
CA TYR A 119 16.86 -10.40 -0.92
C TYR A 119 15.41 -10.01 -1.25
N VAL A 120 15.18 -8.73 -1.56
CA VAL A 120 13.86 -8.24 -2.00
C VAL A 120 13.38 -9.02 -3.23
N PHE A 121 14.19 -9.12 -4.28
CA PHE A 121 13.85 -9.89 -5.49
C PHE A 121 13.58 -11.37 -5.17
N LYS A 122 14.43 -12.01 -4.36
CA LYS A 122 14.28 -13.42 -3.99
C LYS A 122 12.95 -13.68 -3.29
N VAL A 123 12.58 -12.87 -2.28
CA VAL A 123 11.33 -13.07 -1.53
C VAL A 123 10.12 -12.81 -2.43
N LEU A 124 10.13 -11.74 -3.22
CA LEU A 124 9.02 -11.43 -4.13
C LEU A 124 8.81 -12.55 -5.17
N GLN A 125 9.88 -13.12 -5.73
CA GLN A 125 9.78 -14.28 -6.62
C GLN A 125 9.23 -15.52 -5.92
N ASN A 126 9.61 -15.75 -4.66
CA ASN A 126 9.08 -16.88 -3.87
C ASN A 126 7.56 -16.75 -3.67
N ILE A 127 7.06 -15.55 -3.40
CA ILE A 127 5.63 -15.25 -3.29
C ILE A 127 4.93 -15.50 -4.64
N GLN A 128 5.53 -15.06 -5.77
CA GLN A 128 4.98 -15.31 -7.09
C GLN A 128 4.90 -16.81 -7.44
N ARG A 129 5.90 -17.61 -7.05
CA ARG A 129 5.88 -19.08 -7.24
C ARG A 129 4.73 -19.75 -6.47
N ALA A 130 4.26 -19.13 -5.39
CA ALA A 130 3.07 -19.59 -4.65
C ALA A 130 1.73 -19.14 -5.30
N GLY A 131 1.77 -18.54 -6.51
CA GLY A 131 0.58 -18.07 -7.23
C GLY A 131 0.02 -16.73 -6.75
N ILE A 132 0.74 -16.01 -5.90
CA ILE A 132 0.34 -14.72 -5.35
C ILE A 132 1.05 -13.59 -6.10
N VAL A 133 0.37 -12.47 -6.30
CA VAL A 133 0.93 -11.27 -6.92
C VAL A 133 1.39 -10.30 -5.83
N PRO A 134 2.69 -10.06 -5.66
CA PRO A 134 3.17 -9.11 -4.66
C PRO A 134 2.83 -7.67 -5.04
N VAL A 135 2.37 -6.91 -4.06
CA VAL A 135 2.30 -5.44 -4.06
C VAL A 135 3.40 -4.96 -3.14
N LEU A 136 4.48 -4.42 -3.72
CA LEU A 136 5.61 -3.89 -2.95
C LEU A 136 5.21 -2.56 -2.33
N ALA A 137 5.17 -2.52 -1.01
CA ALA A 137 4.82 -1.34 -0.24
C ALA A 137 5.97 -0.32 -0.29
N HIS A 138 5.62 0.90 -0.57
CA HIS A 138 6.46 2.12 -0.48
C HIS A 138 7.94 1.95 -0.83
N PRO A 139 8.31 1.39 -2.02
CA PRO A 139 9.72 1.17 -2.38
C PRO A 139 10.54 2.45 -2.43
N GLU A 140 9.94 3.60 -2.61
CA GLU A 140 10.61 4.90 -2.56
C GLU A 140 11.22 5.22 -1.17
N ARG A 141 10.88 4.44 -0.14
CA ARG A 141 11.46 4.55 1.20
C ARG A 141 12.68 3.66 1.40
N TYR A 142 12.93 2.69 0.52
CA TYR A 142 14.10 1.80 0.63
C TYR A 142 15.37 2.51 0.17
N VAL A 143 16.44 2.30 0.92
CA VAL A 143 17.74 2.96 0.68
C VAL A 143 18.25 2.67 -0.74
N PHE A 144 18.17 1.42 -1.19
CA PHE A 144 18.63 1.04 -2.53
C PHE A 144 17.82 1.70 -3.65
N VAL A 145 16.51 1.93 -3.46
CA VAL A 145 15.67 2.63 -4.44
C VAL A 145 15.96 4.13 -4.44
N GLN A 146 16.27 4.72 -3.28
CA GLN A 146 16.67 6.13 -3.21
C GLN A 146 18.02 6.38 -3.88
N GLN A 147 18.93 5.40 -3.84
CA GLN A 147 20.25 5.47 -4.51
C GLN A 147 20.14 5.17 -6.00
N GLU A 148 19.39 4.13 -6.36
CA GLU A 148 19.28 3.60 -7.72
C GLU A 148 17.82 3.31 -8.09
N PRO A 149 16.99 4.36 -8.31
CA PRO A 149 15.54 4.17 -8.49
C PRO A 149 15.19 3.41 -9.79
N TYR A 150 16.10 3.30 -10.74
CA TYR A 150 15.88 2.53 -11.96
C TYR A 150 15.72 1.02 -11.71
N ILE A 151 16.21 0.50 -10.57
CA ILE A 151 16.08 -0.92 -10.21
C ILE A 151 14.61 -1.37 -10.11
N VAL A 152 13.70 -0.43 -9.80
CA VAL A 152 12.25 -0.68 -9.77
C VAL A 152 11.71 -1.08 -11.13
N PHE A 153 12.38 -0.73 -12.22
CA PHE A 153 12.01 -1.16 -13.57
C PHE A 153 12.04 -2.69 -13.72
N ASP A 154 13.05 -3.35 -13.16
CA ASP A 154 13.17 -4.80 -13.20
C ASP A 154 12.09 -5.49 -12.35
N LEU A 155 11.72 -4.88 -11.21
CA LEU A 155 10.58 -5.35 -10.41
C LEU A 155 9.27 -5.26 -11.19
N VAL A 156 9.02 -4.13 -11.87
CA VAL A 156 7.82 -3.94 -12.71
C VAL A 156 7.80 -4.96 -13.85
N ARG A 157 8.93 -5.21 -14.52
CA ARG A 157 9.06 -6.23 -15.58
C ARG A 157 8.82 -7.65 -15.07
N ALA A 158 9.19 -7.92 -13.81
CA ALA A 158 8.92 -9.19 -13.15
C ALA A 158 7.44 -9.33 -12.71
N GLY A 159 6.58 -8.33 -12.97
CA GLY A 159 5.15 -8.37 -12.63
C GLY A 159 4.84 -7.97 -11.18
N ILE A 160 5.78 -7.32 -10.49
CA ILE A 160 5.56 -6.78 -9.14
C ILE A 160 4.75 -5.48 -9.25
N ILE A 161 3.72 -5.36 -8.43
CA ILE A 161 2.91 -4.15 -8.34
C ILE A 161 3.61 -3.16 -7.40
N ILE A 162 3.78 -1.92 -7.82
CA ILE A 162 4.47 -0.88 -7.08
C ILE A 162 3.44 0.06 -6.45
N GLN A 163 3.41 0.11 -5.13
CA GLN A 163 2.62 1.07 -4.36
C GLN A 163 3.54 2.09 -3.72
N ILE A 164 3.32 3.39 -3.95
CA ILE A 164 4.02 4.46 -3.26
C ILE A 164 3.10 5.21 -2.29
N ASN A 165 3.71 5.86 -1.30
CA ASN A 165 2.99 6.56 -0.26
C ASN A 165 2.62 7.99 -0.65
N ARG A 166 1.41 8.42 -0.26
CA ARG A 166 1.00 9.83 -0.28
C ARG A 166 2.05 10.73 0.35
N GLY A 167 2.56 10.35 1.54
CA GLY A 167 3.55 11.14 2.28
C GLY A 167 4.82 11.40 1.50
N SER A 168 5.30 10.44 0.71
CA SER A 168 6.49 10.58 -0.14
C SER A 168 6.27 11.60 -1.26
N ILE A 169 5.12 11.55 -1.93
CA ILE A 169 4.75 12.53 -2.97
C ILE A 169 4.75 13.96 -2.42
N LEU A 170 4.26 14.13 -1.20
CA LEU A 170 4.16 15.42 -0.52
C LEU A 170 5.43 15.83 0.24
N GLY A 171 6.51 15.05 0.16
CA GLY A 171 7.79 15.34 0.83
C GLY A 171 7.76 15.18 2.36
N LYS A 172 6.74 14.53 2.93
CA LYS A 172 6.58 14.37 4.38
C LYS A 172 7.61 13.41 5.01
N PHE A 173 8.26 12.58 4.20
CA PHE A 173 9.30 11.64 4.63
C PHE A 173 10.72 12.11 4.25
N GLY A 174 10.85 13.38 3.85
CA GLY A 174 12.14 13.99 3.47
C GLY A 174 12.41 13.98 1.95
N LEU A 175 13.55 14.57 1.59
CA LEU A 175 13.86 14.83 0.18
C LEU A 175 14.18 13.57 -0.61
N ARG A 176 14.85 12.58 -0.01
CA ARG A 176 15.25 11.34 -0.71
C ARG A 176 14.03 10.49 -1.13
N PRO A 177 13.09 10.15 -0.23
CA PRO A 177 11.86 9.44 -0.62
C PRO A 177 11.03 10.24 -1.65
N LYS A 178 10.98 11.58 -1.51
CA LYS A 178 10.29 12.43 -2.51
C LYS A 178 10.94 12.32 -3.88
N ALA A 179 12.25 12.45 -3.98
CA ALA A 179 12.97 12.36 -5.24
C ALA A 179 12.78 10.99 -5.91
N ALA A 180 12.85 9.91 -5.12
CA ALA A 180 12.57 8.56 -5.60
C ALA A 180 11.12 8.43 -6.11
N ALA A 181 10.12 8.91 -5.35
CA ALA A 181 8.72 8.90 -5.76
C ALA A 181 8.49 9.69 -7.06
N ASP A 182 9.08 10.89 -7.19
CA ASP A 182 9.00 11.72 -8.39
C ASP A 182 9.62 11.01 -9.61
N TYR A 183 10.77 10.34 -9.42
CA TYR A 183 11.41 9.55 -10.47
C TYR A 183 10.51 8.41 -10.94
N LEU A 184 9.94 7.63 -10.00
CA LEU A 184 9.07 6.50 -10.31
C LEU A 184 7.79 6.95 -11.03
N LEU A 185 7.17 8.05 -10.57
CA LEU A 185 5.98 8.64 -11.21
C LEU A 185 6.29 9.12 -12.62
N LYS A 186 7.39 9.86 -12.82
CA LYS A 186 7.81 10.38 -14.13
C LYS A 186 8.03 9.25 -15.15
N ARG A 187 8.53 8.10 -14.71
CA ARG A 187 8.81 6.94 -15.55
C ARG A 187 7.63 5.99 -15.73
N GLY A 188 6.48 6.24 -15.07
CA GLY A 188 5.30 5.37 -15.14
C GLY A 188 5.46 4.02 -14.46
N MET A 189 6.38 3.93 -13.50
CA MET A 189 6.67 2.70 -12.75
C MET A 189 5.72 2.47 -11.56
N VAL A 190 4.92 3.48 -11.21
CA VAL A 190 3.96 3.41 -10.11
C VAL A 190 2.64 2.83 -10.61
N HIS A 191 2.07 1.91 -9.85
CA HIS A 191 0.76 1.32 -10.13
C HIS A 191 -0.33 1.88 -9.23
N ILE A 192 0.00 2.18 -7.96
CA ILE A 192 -0.94 2.57 -6.93
C ILE A 192 -0.30 3.61 -6.02
N VAL A 193 -1.11 4.58 -5.59
CA VAL A 193 -0.80 5.45 -4.46
C VAL A 193 -1.76 5.12 -3.33
N ALA A 194 -1.21 4.91 -2.13
CA ALA A 194 -1.97 4.68 -0.91
C ALA A 194 -1.60 5.69 0.18
N SER A 195 -2.42 5.81 1.21
CA SER A 195 -2.17 6.78 2.28
C SER A 195 -1.07 6.35 3.23
N ASP A 196 -0.99 5.06 3.49
CA ASP A 196 -0.19 4.51 4.59
C ASP A 196 -0.54 5.25 5.91
N GLY A 197 -1.87 5.42 6.11
CA GLY A 197 -2.44 6.24 7.19
C GLY A 197 -2.35 5.56 8.53
N HIS A 198 -1.74 6.23 9.53
CA HIS A 198 -1.52 5.65 10.87
C HIS A 198 -2.32 6.36 11.95
N LYS A 199 -2.38 7.69 11.91
CA LYS A 199 -3.00 8.50 12.97
C LYS A 199 -3.92 9.57 12.37
N SER A 200 -4.78 10.14 13.19
CA SER A 200 -5.63 11.26 12.78
C SER A 200 -4.91 12.62 12.76
N TYR A 201 -3.67 12.69 13.25
CA TYR A 201 -2.88 13.93 13.37
C TYR A 201 -1.50 13.84 12.68
N SER A 202 -1.00 12.64 12.38
CA SER A 202 0.22 12.40 11.62
C SER A 202 0.01 11.20 10.70
N ARG A 203 0.63 11.19 9.50
CA ARG A 203 0.39 10.15 8.49
C ARG A 203 -1.12 9.90 8.30
N ILE A 204 -1.86 10.99 8.06
CA ILE A 204 -3.34 10.97 8.00
C ILE A 204 -3.84 10.21 6.77
N PRO A 205 -4.99 9.49 6.84
CA PRO A 205 -5.53 8.64 5.77
C PRO A 205 -6.31 9.45 4.72
N ILE A 206 -5.68 10.48 4.16
CA ILE A 206 -6.25 11.34 3.12
C ILE A 206 -5.47 11.11 1.83
N LEU A 207 -6.14 11.11 0.68
CA LEU A 207 -5.51 10.89 -0.62
C LEU A 207 -5.66 12.07 -1.58
N TYR A 208 -6.61 12.98 -1.33
CA TYR A 208 -6.99 14.01 -2.32
C TYR A 208 -5.85 14.99 -2.64
N ASP A 209 -4.99 15.32 -1.68
CA ASP A 209 -3.89 16.26 -1.89
C ASP A 209 -2.78 15.66 -2.77
N ALA A 210 -2.39 14.40 -2.53
CA ALA A 210 -1.48 13.69 -3.42
C ALA A 210 -2.13 13.43 -4.79
N TYR A 211 -3.44 13.15 -4.84
CA TYR A 211 -4.16 13.06 -6.12
C TYR A 211 -4.09 14.38 -6.90
N ALA A 212 -4.30 15.52 -6.23
CA ALA A 212 -4.20 16.83 -6.86
C ALA A 212 -2.79 17.12 -7.38
N GLU A 213 -1.76 16.75 -6.61
CA GLU A 213 -0.34 16.91 -6.99
C GLU A 213 -0.01 16.05 -8.23
N VAL A 214 -0.36 14.76 -8.22
CA VAL A 214 -0.15 13.87 -9.37
C VAL A 214 -0.95 14.34 -10.59
N LYS A 215 -2.20 14.76 -10.40
CA LYS A 215 -3.02 15.31 -11.48
C LYS A 215 -2.38 16.55 -12.11
N ARG A 216 -1.81 17.44 -11.30
CA ARG A 216 -1.13 18.66 -11.75
C ARG A 216 0.15 18.35 -12.53
N GLY A 217 0.97 17.42 -12.02
CA GLY A 217 2.28 17.10 -12.61
C GLY A 217 2.22 16.12 -13.79
N TYR A 218 1.26 15.20 -13.80
CA TYR A 218 1.27 14.06 -14.73
C TYR A 218 -0.06 13.84 -15.49
N GLY A 219 -1.08 14.66 -15.22
CA GLY A 219 -2.37 14.62 -15.88
C GLY A 219 -3.42 13.77 -15.14
N LYS A 220 -4.70 14.06 -15.48
CA LYS A 220 -5.87 13.46 -14.81
C LYS A 220 -5.97 11.95 -15.02
N GLU A 221 -5.66 11.46 -16.21
CA GLU A 221 -5.79 10.04 -16.54
C GLU A 221 -4.85 9.18 -15.69
N TYR A 222 -3.61 9.64 -15.50
CA TYR A 222 -2.64 8.95 -14.66
C TYR A 222 -3.03 9.00 -13.19
N ALA A 223 -3.46 10.17 -12.69
CA ALA A 223 -3.97 10.28 -11.33
C ALA A 223 -5.19 9.37 -11.11
N ASP A 224 -6.16 9.35 -12.02
CA ASP A 224 -7.33 8.46 -11.92
C ASP A 224 -6.92 6.97 -11.95
N MET A 225 -5.88 6.62 -12.70
CA MET A 225 -5.35 5.25 -12.73
C MET A 225 -4.77 4.86 -11.37
N LEU A 226 -3.90 5.70 -10.78
CA LEU A 226 -3.18 5.38 -9.55
C LEU A 226 -4.05 5.39 -8.29
N PHE A 227 -5.05 6.26 -8.21
CA PHE A 227 -5.86 6.48 -7.01
C PHE A 227 -7.27 5.87 -7.06
N LYS A 228 -7.74 5.47 -8.25
CA LYS A 228 -9.10 4.98 -8.45
C LYS A 228 -9.12 3.62 -9.15
N LYS A 229 -8.66 3.55 -10.42
CA LYS A 229 -8.82 2.36 -11.26
C LYS A 229 -8.00 1.17 -10.78
N ASN A 230 -6.69 1.35 -10.60
CA ASN A 230 -5.80 0.26 -10.19
C ASN A 230 -6.09 -0.24 -8.78
N PRO A 231 -6.22 0.61 -7.73
CA PRO A 231 -6.57 0.10 -6.41
C PRO A 231 -7.96 -0.55 -6.36
N GLN A 232 -8.93 -0.07 -7.18
CA GLN A 232 -10.22 -0.73 -7.34
C GLN A 232 -10.08 -2.10 -8.03
N ASN A 233 -9.20 -2.23 -9.02
CA ASN A 233 -8.95 -3.51 -9.68
C ASN A 233 -8.33 -4.52 -8.70
N ILE A 234 -7.37 -4.10 -7.87
CA ILE A 234 -6.80 -4.94 -6.79
C ILE A 234 -7.91 -5.44 -5.85
N LEU A 235 -8.76 -4.52 -5.40
CA LEU A 235 -9.88 -4.84 -4.51
C LEU A 235 -10.84 -5.87 -5.12
N LEU A 236 -11.05 -5.82 -6.45
CA LEU A 236 -11.93 -6.71 -7.20
C LEU A 236 -11.22 -7.93 -7.81
N ASP A 237 -9.98 -8.20 -7.39
CA ASP A 237 -9.13 -9.27 -7.93
C ASP A 237 -8.92 -9.22 -9.46
N LYS A 238 -8.87 -8.00 -10.03
CA LYS A 238 -8.61 -7.74 -11.44
C LYS A 238 -7.19 -7.20 -11.64
N SER A 239 -6.63 -7.38 -12.84
CA SER A 239 -5.30 -6.86 -13.16
C SER A 239 -5.29 -5.34 -13.22
N PRO A 240 -4.31 -4.66 -12.57
CA PRO A 240 -4.12 -3.24 -12.72
C PRO A 240 -3.66 -2.88 -14.14
N ALA A 241 -3.99 -1.67 -14.58
CA ALA A 241 -3.55 -1.13 -15.86
C ALA A 241 -2.13 -0.56 -15.76
N PHE A 242 -1.39 -0.63 -16.87
CA PHE A 242 -0.06 -0.04 -17.02
C PHE A 242 -0.09 1.09 -18.06
N LEU A 243 0.66 2.14 -17.84
CA LEU A 243 0.97 3.10 -18.90
C LEU A 243 2.06 2.54 -19.80
N LYS A 244 1.67 1.76 -20.82
CA LYS A 244 2.61 1.14 -21.79
C LYS A 244 3.56 2.14 -22.48
N ALA A 245 3.22 3.43 -22.51
CA ALA A 245 3.92 4.43 -23.33
C ALA A 245 5.15 5.08 -22.64
N LYS A 246 5.35 4.92 -21.33
CA LYS A 246 6.44 5.59 -20.61
C LYS A 246 7.57 4.66 -20.14
N LEU A 247 7.41 3.35 -20.27
CA LEU A 247 8.46 2.36 -19.98
C LEU A 247 9.47 2.30 -21.15
N ARG A 248 9.96 3.44 -21.62
CA ARG A 248 11.06 3.46 -22.58
C ARG A 248 12.38 3.60 -21.84
N TYR A 249 13.28 2.66 -22.06
CA TYR A 249 14.70 2.81 -21.80
C TYR A 249 15.18 4.01 -22.64
N GLY A 250 15.30 5.16 -22.02
CA GLY A 250 15.96 6.32 -22.58
C GLY A 250 16.95 6.79 -21.53
N LYS A 251 18.25 6.52 -21.74
CA LYS A 251 19.30 7.34 -21.18
C LYS A 251 19.10 8.75 -21.75
N GLU A 252 18.45 9.60 -20.97
CA GLU A 252 18.60 11.04 -21.09
C GLU A 252 19.18 11.48 -19.75
N PHE A 253 20.47 11.80 -19.80
CA PHE A 253 21.21 12.51 -18.76
C PHE A 253 20.70 13.94 -18.64
#